data_bfd6521213eb8a977ec06fd049b1b443
#
_entry.id   bfd6521213eb8a977ec06fd049b1b443
#
_cell.length_a   1.000
_cell.length_b   1.000
_cell.length_c   1.000
_cell.angle_alpha   90.00
_cell.angle_beta   90.00
_cell.angle_gamma   90.00
#
_symmetry.space_group_name_H-M   'P 1'
#
loop_
_entity.id
_entity.type
_entity.pdbx_description
1 polymer ?
#
loop_
_entity_poly.entity_id
_entity_poly.type
_entity_poly.pdbx_seq_one_letter_code
_entity_poly.pdbx_strand_id
1 'polypeptide(L)'
;ALLGLGATAYLAAYCFSAFLDMSILSGLLFGIPLSILSSAIILPSIDDLKEEKREFMIYESTFSDIIGIVGFYSVLNMVGASGNSGMFGDLFANLVLTVIFSVIISYALIYVFQNIKGHVKLFLLIAILLLLFAIGKLFHLSSLIIILIFGIILNNYTLFFKGALEKL
;
A
#
# COMPACT_ATOMS: atom_id res chain seq x y z
N ALA A 1 7.53 -11.67 6.00
CA ALA A 1 7.37 -10.66 4.94
C ALA A 1 8.72 -10.10 4.47
N LEU A 2 9.47 -9.40 5.32
CA LEU A 2 10.68 -8.66 4.91
C LEU A 2 11.75 -9.54 4.26
N LEU A 3 12.09 -10.68 4.86
CA LEU A 3 13.12 -11.58 4.34
C LEU A 3 12.68 -12.24 3.03
N GLY A 4 11.44 -12.71 2.95
CA GLY A 4 10.90 -13.32 1.74
C GLY A 4 10.85 -12.32 0.59
N LEU A 5 10.25 -11.16 0.81
CA LEU A 5 10.17 -10.10 -0.19
C LEU A 5 11.56 -9.62 -0.63
N GLY A 6 12.49 -9.41 0.32
CA GLY A 6 13.85 -8.97 0.00
C GLY A 6 14.62 -9.98 -0.85
N ALA A 7 14.55 -11.27 -0.48
CA ALA A 7 15.24 -12.33 -1.22
C ALA A 7 14.68 -12.49 -2.64
N THR A 8 13.35 -12.54 -2.79
CA THR A 8 12.70 -12.69 -4.10
C THR A 8 12.90 -11.44 -4.98
N ALA A 9 12.82 -10.23 -4.41
CA ALA A 9 13.10 -9.00 -5.13
C ALA A 9 14.53 -8.91 -5.63
N TYR A 10 15.50 -9.34 -4.78
CA TYR A 10 16.91 -9.36 -5.18
C TYR A 10 17.18 -10.40 -6.28
N LEU A 11 16.61 -11.61 -6.15
CA LEU A 11 16.73 -12.64 -7.20
C LEU A 11 16.13 -12.17 -8.52
N ALA A 12 14.95 -11.55 -8.49
CA ALA A 12 14.32 -10.99 -9.68
C ALA A 12 15.18 -9.87 -10.29
N ALA A 13 15.72 -8.96 -9.46
CA ALA A 13 16.61 -7.89 -9.92
C ALA A 13 17.89 -8.45 -10.54
N TYR A 14 18.46 -9.51 -9.97
CA TYR A 14 19.62 -10.19 -10.53
C TYR A 14 19.31 -10.82 -11.90
N CYS A 15 18.16 -11.48 -12.03
CA CYS A 15 17.71 -11.99 -13.33
C CYS A 15 17.56 -10.87 -14.37
N PHE A 16 16.92 -9.76 -14.01
CA PHE A 16 16.79 -8.61 -14.91
C PHE A 16 18.14 -8.02 -15.30
N SER A 17 19.07 -7.93 -14.35
CA SER A 17 20.43 -7.47 -14.63
C SER A 17 21.16 -8.41 -15.60
N ALA A 18 21.04 -9.72 -15.41
CA ALA A 18 21.75 -10.71 -16.21
C ALA A 18 21.18 -10.89 -17.64
N PHE A 19 19.86 -10.75 -17.81
CA PHE A 19 19.20 -11.00 -19.10
C PHE A 19 18.88 -9.73 -19.91
N LEU A 20 18.77 -8.57 -19.24
CA LEU A 20 18.34 -7.31 -19.87
C LEU A 20 19.42 -6.22 -19.78
N ASP A 21 20.62 -6.54 -19.33
CA ASP A 21 21.75 -5.59 -19.15
C ASP A 21 21.36 -4.34 -18.33
N MET A 22 20.45 -4.49 -17.38
CA MET A 22 20.01 -3.41 -16.50
C MET A 22 20.88 -3.33 -15.24
N SER A 23 20.97 -2.12 -14.66
CA SER A 23 21.59 -2.01 -13.33
C SER A 23 20.74 -2.77 -12.28
N ILE A 24 21.39 -3.35 -11.27
CA ILE A 24 20.67 -4.05 -10.18
C ILE A 24 19.66 -3.14 -9.52
N LEU A 25 19.97 -1.85 -9.37
CA LEU A 25 19.07 -0.86 -8.80
C LEU A 25 17.81 -0.65 -9.66
N SER A 26 17.98 -0.59 -10.98
CA SER A 26 16.84 -0.53 -11.92
C SER A 26 16.06 -1.85 -11.92
N GLY A 27 16.75 -2.98 -11.82
CA GLY A 27 16.12 -4.31 -11.70
C GLY A 27 15.25 -4.44 -10.43
N LEU A 28 15.64 -3.81 -9.33
CA LEU A 28 14.84 -3.79 -8.09
C LEU A 28 13.51 -3.04 -8.26
N LEU A 29 13.43 -2.01 -9.12
CA LEU A 29 12.15 -1.33 -9.41
C LEU A 29 11.10 -2.28 -10.01
N PHE A 30 11.52 -3.27 -10.76
CA PHE A 30 10.64 -4.30 -11.30
C PHE A 30 10.53 -5.49 -10.36
N GLY A 31 11.63 -5.85 -9.68
CA GLY A 31 11.70 -6.99 -8.77
C GLY A 31 10.82 -6.83 -7.53
N ILE A 32 10.78 -5.65 -6.92
CA ILE A 32 9.99 -5.41 -5.71
C ILE A 32 8.49 -5.64 -5.94
N PRO A 33 7.83 -5.00 -6.94
CA PRO A 33 6.40 -5.25 -7.19
C PRO A 33 6.06 -6.71 -7.50
N LEU A 34 6.95 -7.42 -8.20
CA LEU A 34 6.78 -8.84 -8.52
C LEU A 34 6.94 -9.76 -7.30
N SER A 35 7.61 -9.27 -6.26
CA SER A 35 7.91 -10.03 -5.04
C SER A 35 6.87 -9.84 -3.94
N ILE A 36 5.93 -8.89 -4.12
CA ILE A 36 4.84 -8.66 -3.17
C ILE A 36 3.88 -9.85 -3.20
N LEU A 37 3.59 -10.39 -2.03
CA LEU A 37 2.61 -11.44 -1.85
C LEU A 37 1.21 -10.89 -2.09
N SER A 38 0.55 -11.34 -3.17
CA SER A 38 -0.78 -10.86 -3.52
C SER A 38 -1.85 -11.36 -2.54
N SER A 39 -2.43 -10.45 -1.77
CA SER A 39 -3.54 -10.73 -0.85
C SER A 39 -4.75 -11.31 -1.60
N ALA A 40 -4.97 -10.92 -2.85
CA ALA A 40 -6.06 -11.43 -3.68
C ALA A 40 -5.91 -12.93 -4.01
N ILE A 41 -4.69 -13.45 -4.04
CA ILE A 41 -4.42 -14.88 -4.25
C ILE A 41 -4.41 -15.63 -2.91
N ILE A 42 -3.85 -15.01 -1.87
CA ILE A 42 -3.71 -15.64 -0.55
C ILE A 42 -5.07 -15.86 0.09
N LEU A 43 -5.93 -14.84 0.15
CA LEU A 43 -7.22 -14.91 0.86
C LEU A 43 -8.08 -16.12 0.47
N PRO A 44 -8.34 -16.41 -0.82
CA PRO A 44 -9.11 -17.60 -1.20
C PRO A 44 -8.33 -18.92 -1.01
N SER A 45 -6.99 -18.87 -0.95
CA SER A 45 -6.16 -20.09 -0.83
C SER A 45 -5.98 -20.57 0.61
N ILE A 46 -6.36 -19.75 1.60
CA ILE A 46 -6.16 -20.04 3.03
C ILE A 46 -7.44 -20.41 3.76
N ASP A 47 -8.56 -20.54 3.06
CA ASP A 47 -9.87 -20.84 3.70
C ASP A 47 -9.90 -22.20 4.41
N ASP A 48 -9.12 -23.19 3.93
CA ASP A 48 -9.01 -24.51 4.53
C ASP A 48 -7.95 -24.62 5.66
N LEU A 49 -7.24 -23.52 5.96
CA LEU A 49 -6.22 -23.52 7.00
C LEU A 49 -6.82 -23.32 8.39
N LYS A 50 -6.11 -23.85 9.42
CA LYS A 50 -6.41 -23.53 10.81
C LYS A 50 -6.30 -22.02 11.05
N GLU A 51 -7.16 -21.49 11.92
CA GLU A 51 -7.32 -20.05 12.17
C GLU A 51 -5.99 -19.32 12.44
N GLU A 52 -5.12 -19.88 13.28
CA GLU A 52 -3.80 -19.32 13.58
C GLU A 52 -2.91 -19.15 12.32
N LYS A 53 -2.93 -20.15 11.41
CA LYS A 53 -2.15 -20.09 10.17
C LYS A 53 -2.78 -19.13 9.17
N ARG A 54 -4.11 -19.06 9.14
CA ARG A 54 -4.86 -18.13 8.32
C ARG A 54 -4.55 -16.69 8.71
N GLU A 55 -4.64 -16.36 9.98
CA GLU A 55 -4.27 -15.03 10.50
C GLU A 55 -2.83 -14.67 10.16
N PHE A 56 -1.90 -15.60 10.39
CA PHE A 56 -0.49 -15.38 10.04
C PHE A 56 -0.30 -15.03 8.57
N MET A 57 -0.94 -15.75 7.64
CA MET A 57 -0.84 -15.48 6.21
C MET A 57 -1.47 -14.14 5.81
N ILE A 58 -2.57 -13.75 6.47
CA ILE A 58 -3.20 -12.42 6.26
C ILE A 58 -2.23 -11.32 6.70
N TYR A 59 -1.64 -11.43 7.88
CA TYR A 59 -0.64 -10.46 8.34
C TYR A 59 0.60 -10.44 7.45
N GLU A 60 1.10 -11.60 7.05
CA GLU A 60 2.27 -11.73 6.17
C GLU A 60 2.04 -11.00 4.84
N SER A 61 0.89 -11.19 4.18
CA SER A 61 0.56 -10.52 2.93
C SER A 61 0.38 -9.02 3.12
N THR A 62 -0.30 -8.59 4.19
CA THR A 62 -0.51 -7.16 4.49
C THR A 62 0.81 -6.44 4.75
N PHE A 63 1.71 -7.05 5.54
CA PHE A 63 3.04 -6.50 5.75
C PHE A 63 3.88 -6.50 4.47
N SER A 64 3.75 -7.52 3.63
CA SER A 64 4.40 -7.56 2.32
C SER A 64 3.98 -6.40 1.43
N ASP A 65 2.68 -6.08 1.39
CA ASP A 65 2.15 -4.94 0.64
C ASP A 65 2.76 -3.61 1.13
N ILE A 66 2.75 -3.38 2.44
CA ILE A 66 3.29 -2.15 3.05
C ILE A 66 4.79 -2.00 2.77
N ILE A 67 5.57 -3.06 3.08
CA ILE A 67 7.02 -3.06 2.90
C ILE A 67 7.38 -2.93 1.42
N GLY A 68 6.64 -3.59 0.54
CA GLY A 68 6.83 -3.51 -0.90
C GLY A 68 6.62 -2.11 -1.44
N ILE A 69 5.55 -1.43 -1.02
CA ILE A 69 5.28 -0.04 -1.42
C ILE A 69 6.41 0.89 -0.93
N VAL A 70 6.79 0.81 0.35
CA VAL A 70 7.86 1.62 0.92
C VAL A 70 9.19 1.33 0.23
N GLY A 71 9.52 0.05 0.02
CA GLY A 71 10.73 -0.38 -0.68
C GLY A 71 10.78 0.12 -2.13
N PHE A 72 9.67 0.01 -2.86
CA PHE A 72 9.57 0.50 -4.23
C PHE A 72 9.85 2.01 -4.32
N TYR A 73 9.18 2.82 -3.49
CA TYR A 73 9.41 4.27 -3.50
C TYR A 73 10.80 4.64 -3.02
N SER A 74 11.40 3.87 -2.11
CA SER A 74 12.78 4.06 -1.68
C SER A 74 13.75 3.87 -2.85
N VAL A 75 13.61 2.77 -3.60
CA VAL A 75 14.46 2.50 -4.76
C VAL A 75 14.20 3.49 -5.90
N LEU A 76 12.93 3.86 -6.14
CA LEU A 76 12.55 4.86 -7.15
C LEU A 76 13.27 6.20 -6.92
N ASN A 77 13.30 6.64 -5.67
CA ASN A 77 14.02 7.86 -5.31
C ASN A 77 15.55 7.71 -5.46
N MET A 78 16.10 6.52 -5.14
CA MET A 78 17.53 6.24 -5.36
C MET A 78 17.93 6.31 -6.83
N VAL A 79 17.06 5.85 -7.73
CA VAL A 79 17.31 5.90 -9.19
C VAL A 79 17.13 7.32 -9.70
N GLY A 80 16.19 8.09 -9.16
CA GLY A 80 15.88 9.47 -9.60
C GLY A 80 16.80 10.55 -9.04
N ALA A 81 17.49 10.28 -7.93
CA ALA A 81 18.33 11.24 -7.24
C ALA A 81 19.80 11.10 -7.65
N SER A 82 20.29 12.04 -8.45
CA SER A 82 21.72 12.23 -8.64
C SER A 82 22.35 12.83 -7.36
N GLY A 83 22.66 11.97 -6.38
CA GLY A 83 23.75 12.25 -5.43
C GLY A 83 23.49 13.23 -4.27
N ASN A 84 22.25 13.52 -3.86
CA ASN A 84 22.01 14.43 -2.72
C ASN A 84 21.91 13.66 -1.38
N SER A 85 22.76 14.03 -0.43
CA SER A 85 22.88 13.45 0.91
C SER A 85 21.69 13.70 1.88
N GLY A 86 20.62 14.38 1.42
CA GLY A 86 19.37 14.60 2.17
C GLY A 86 18.26 13.59 1.89
N MET A 87 18.49 12.64 0.99
CA MET A 87 17.50 11.77 0.37
C MET A 87 16.65 10.93 1.36
N PHE A 88 17.24 10.38 2.42
CA PHE A 88 16.48 9.61 3.42
C PHE A 88 15.55 10.51 4.26
N GLY A 89 15.97 11.73 4.55
CA GLY A 89 15.15 12.72 5.26
C GLY A 89 13.93 13.12 4.44
N ASP A 90 14.12 13.41 3.16
CA ASP A 90 13.06 13.81 2.24
C ASP A 90 12.07 12.66 1.98
N LEU A 91 12.57 11.42 1.88
CA LEU A 91 11.73 10.22 1.78
C LEU A 91 10.87 10.04 3.03
N PHE A 92 11.49 10.11 4.20
CA PHE A 92 10.78 9.93 5.45
C PHE A 92 9.75 11.05 5.67
N ALA A 93 10.11 12.29 5.39
CA ALA A 93 9.20 13.43 5.45
C ALA A 93 8.01 13.26 4.50
N ASN A 94 8.25 12.83 3.24
CA ASN A 94 7.20 12.58 2.27
C ASN A 94 6.28 11.42 2.71
N LEU A 95 6.82 10.34 3.28
CA LEU A 95 6.03 9.23 3.82
C LEU A 95 5.15 9.69 4.98
N VAL A 96 5.71 10.44 5.95
CA VAL A 96 4.96 10.97 7.09
C VAL A 96 3.86 11.92 6.62
N LEU A 97 4.17 12.82 5.69
CA LEU A 97 3.22 13.75 5.10
C LEU A 97 2.10 12.98 4.38
N THR A 98 2.45 11.94 3.62
CA THR A 98 1.49 11.08 2.93
C THR A 98 0.54 10.40 3.91
N VAL A 99 1.05 9.87 5.01
CA VAL A 99 0.23 9.21 6.05
C VAL A 99 -0.74 10.21 6.69
N ILE A 100 -0.26 11.38 7.12
CA ILE A 100 -1.09 12.42 7.73
C ILE A 100 -2.20 12.87 6.76
N PHE A 101 -1.81 13.19 5.52
CA PHE A 101 -2.75 13.60 4.47
C PHE A 101 -3.80 12.51 4.19
N SER A 102 -3.36 11.24 4.13
CA SER A 102 -4.24 10.10 3.87
C SER A 102 -5.28 9.92 4.96
N VAL A 103 -4.89 10.05 6.22
CA VAL A 103 -5.81 9.94 7.37
C VAL A 103 -6.87 11.04 7.28
N ILE A 104 -6.46 12.30 7.08
CA ILE A 104 -7.39 13.44 7.00
C ILE A 104 -8.38 13.27 5.86
N ILE A 105 -7.89 12.98 4.65
CA ILE A 105 -8.74 12.86 3.47
C ILE A 105 -9.66 11.62 3.55
N SER A 106 -9.18 10.54 4.17
CA SER A 106 -9.98 9.33 4.38
C SER A 106 -11.17 9.60 5.30
N TYR A 107 -10.98 10.27 6.42
CA TYR A 107 -12.09 10.64 7.30
C TYR A 107 -13.08 11.57 6.62
N ALA A 108 -12.61 12.56 5.87
CA ALA A 108 -13.48 13.47 5.13
C ALA A 108 -14.34 12.72 4.08
N LEU A 109 -13.72 11.80 3.33
CA LEU A 109 -14.43 11.00 2.32
C LEU A 109 -15.41 10.01 2.94
N ILE A 110 -15.06 9.36 4.04
CA ILE A 110 -15.96 8.44 4.76
C ILE A 110 -17.17 9.20 5.29
N TYR A 111 -16.99 10.39 5.83
CA TYR A 111 -18.09 11.24 6.29
C TYR A 111 -19.09 11.55 5.15
N VAL A 112 -18.59 11.87 3.96
CA VAL A 112 -19.43 12.05 2.76
C VAL A 112 -20.11 10.75 2.35
N PHE A 113 -19.37 9.63 2.39
CA PHE A 113 -19.84 8.31 1.96
C PHE A 113 -21.00 7.76 2.81
N GLN A 114 -21.05 8.10 4.10
CA GLN A 114 -22.12 7.65 5.01
C GLN A 114 -23.50 8.16 4.63
N ASN A 115 -23.60 9.35 4.06
CA ASN A 115 -24.86 9.96 3.70
C ASN A 115 -25.47 9.39 2.41
N ILE A 116 -24.78 8.50 1.71
CA ILE A 116 -25.23 7.94 0.44
C ILE A 116 -25.89 6.58 0.68
N LYS A 117 -27.18 6.52 0.38
CA LYS A 117 -28.00 5.30 0.46
C LYS A 117 -28.18 4.69 -0.94
N GLY A 118 -28.05 3.35 -1.06
CA GLY A 118 -28.44 2.62 -2.26
C GLY A 118 -27.33 1.81 -2.96
N HIS A 119 -27.67 1.20 -4.10
CA HIS A 119 -26.82 0.31 -4.89
C HIS A 119 -25.60 0.99 -5.55
N VAL A 120 -25.49 2.29 -5.46
CA VAL A 120 -24.44 3.10 -6.09
C VAL A 120 -23.12 3.09 -5.29
N LYS A 121 -23.11 2.48 -4.08
CA LYS A 121 -21.96 2.50 -3.17
C LYS A 121 -20.67 1.93 -3.78
N LEU A 122 -20.78 0.82 -4.53
CA LEU A 122 -19.62 0.17 -5.12
C LEU A 122 -19.01 1.03 -6.23
N PHE A 123 -19.87 1.62 -7.09
CA PHE A 123 -19.43 2.54 -8.14
C PHE A 123 -18.76 3.79 -7.57
N LEU A 124 -19.35 4.33 -6.51
CA LEU A 124 -18.81 5.50 -5.80
C LEU A 124 -17.46 5.17 -5.15
N LEU A 125 -17.31 3.97 -4.58
CA LEU A 125 -16.05 3.52 -3.99
C LEU A 125 -14.94 3.49 -5.05
N ILE A 126 -15.21 2.96 -6.24
CA ILE A 126 -14.24 2.95 -7.35
C ILE A 126 -13.88 4.39 -7.76
N ALA A 127 -14.88 5.26 -7.87
CA ALA A 127 -14.66 6.66 -8.20
C ALA A 127 -13.78 7.38 -7.15
N ILE A 128 -14.00 7.11 -5.86
CA ILE A 128 -13.18 7.64 -4.76
C ILE A 128 -11.74 7.12 -4.84
N LEU A 129 -11.54 5.82 -5.12
CA LEU A 129 -10.20 5.27 -5.27
C LEU A 129 -9.43 5.92 -6.42
N LEU A 130 -10.08 6.14 -7.56
CA LEU A 130 -9.48 6.85 -8.69
C LEU A 130 -9.16 8.32 -8.36
N LEU A 131 -10.06 8.97 -7.63
CA LEU A 131 -9.86 10.34 -7.17
C LEU A 131 -8.68 10.46 -6.20
N LEU A 132 -8.58 9.55 -5.22
CA LEU A 132 -7.45 9.47 -4.30
C LEU A 132 -6.12 9.23 -5.02
N PHE A 133 -6.13 8.35 -6.02
CA PHE A 133 -4.95 8.11 -6.85
C PHE A 133 -4.52 9.38 -7.60
N ALA A 134 -5.47 10.10 -8.23
CA ALA A 134 -5.21 11.33 -8.96
C ALA A 134 -4.70 12.45 -8.04
N ILE A 135 -5.32 12.62 -6.86
CA ILE A 135 -4.89 13.60 -5.86
C ILE A 135 -3.46 13.29 -5.37
N GLY A 136 -3.18 12.03 -5.04
CA GLY A 136 -1.83 11.63 -4.61
C GLY A 136 -0.76 11.96 -5.65
N LYS A 137 -1.05 11.72 -6.93
CA LYS A 137 -0.16 12.09 -8.03
C LYS A 137 0.04 13.61 -8.17
N LEU A 138 -1.05 14.37 -8.01
CA LEU A 138 -0.99 15.83 -8.12
C LEU A 138 -0.07 16.47 -7.06
N PHE A 139 -0.10 15.95 -5.84
CA PHE A 139 0.72 16.43 -4.73
C PHE A 139 2.08 15.75 -4.60
N HIS A 140 2.47 14.92 -5.57
CA HIS A 140 3.70 14.11 -5.53
C HIS A 140 3.82 13.22 -4.30
N LEU A 141 2.67 12.78 -3.74
CA LEU A 141 2.58 11.86 -2.62
C LEU A 141 2.48 10.41 -3.12
N SER A 142 2.76 9.46 -2.23
CA SER A 142 2.60 8.04 -2.56
C SER A 142 1.12 7.65 -2.67
N SER A 143 0.56 7.71 -3.88
CA SER A 143 -0.86 7.42 -4.14
C SER A 143 -1.29 6.03 -3.64
N LEU A 144 -0.39 5.03 -3.69
CA LEU A 144 -0.69 3.67 -3.23
C LEU A 144 -0.84 3.62 -1.71
N ILE A 145 -0.02 4.36 -0.97
CA ILE A 145 -0.13 4.47 0.50
C ILE A 145 -1.43 5.18 0.88
N ILE A 146 -1.84 6.21 0.14
CA ILE A 146 -3.11 6.92 0.37
C ILE A 146 -4.30 5.95 0.25
N ILE A 147 -4.32 5.16 -0.83
CA ILE A 147 -5.37 4.16 -1.07
C ILE A 147 -5.37 3.07 0.00
N LEU A 148 -4.19 2.58 0.39
CA LEU A 148 -4.05 1.58 1.44
C LEU A 148 -4.61 2.07 2.77
N ILE A 149 -4.23 3.27 3.21
CA ILE A 149 -4.71 3.87 4.46
C ILE A 149 -6.22 4.11 4.41
N PHE A 150 -6.74 4.60 3.29
CA PHE A 150 -8.18 4.75 3.08
C PHE A 150 -8.91 3.42 3.24
N GLY A 151 -8.41 2.34 2.64
CA GLY A 151 -8.98 1.00 2.76
C GLY A 151 -8.99 0.49 4.20
N ILE A 152 -7.88 0.67 4.93
CA ILE A 152 -7.77 0.28 6.35
C ILE A 152 -8.77 1.06 7.21
N ILE A 153 -8.87 2.38 7.04
CA ILE A 153 -9.80 3.22 7.80
C ILE A 153 -11.24 2.85 7.44
N LEU A 154 -11.56 2.66 6.17
CA LEU A 154 -12.89 2.28 5.70
C LEU A 154 -13.34 0.95 6.30
N ASN A 155 -12.45 -0.05 6.35
CA ASN A 155 -12.74 -1.38 6.92
C ASN A 155 -12.95 -1.32 8.43
N ASN A 156 -12.19 -0.49 9.14
CA ASN A 156 -12.27 -0.37 10.60
C ASN A 156 -13.32 0.65 11.07
N TYR A 157 -13.80 1.51 10.17
CA TYR A 157 -14.76 2.56 10.51
C TYR A 157 -16.05 2.03 11.13
N THR A 158 -16.57 0.91 10.62
CA THR A 158 -17.77 0.24 11.14
C THR A 158 -17.58 -0.28 12.56
N LEU A 159 -16.37 -0.71 12.93
CA LEU A 159 -16.03 -1.19 14.28
C LEU A 159 -15.93 -0.04 15.28
N PHE A 160 -15.33 1.09 14.89
CA PHE A 160 -15.16 2.25 15.77
C PHE A 160 -16.50 2.97 16.06
N PHE A 161 -17.38 3.11 15.08
CA PHE A 161 -18.64 3.84 15.25
C PHE A 161 -19.77 3.01 15.84
N LYS A 162 -19.85 1.69 15.58
CA LYS A 162 -20.79 0.82 16.28
C LYS A 162 -20.51 0.80 17.79
N GLY A 163 -19.24 0.71 18.18
CA GLY A 163 -18.86 0.73 19.60
C GLY A 163 -19.09 2.08 20.30
N ALA A 164 -19.22 3.18 19.56
CA ALA A 164 -19.54 4.50 20.13
C ALA A 164 -21.05 4.74 20.24
N LEU A 165 -21.87 4.14 19.34
CA LEU A 165 -23.34 4.26 19.35
C LEU A 165 -24.02 3.27 20.32
N GLU A 166 -23.38 2.17 20.66
CA GLU A 166 -23.88 1.23 21.69
C GLU A 166 -23.63 1.74 23.13
N LYS A 167 -22.86 2.81 23.30
CA LYS A 167 -22.57 3.45 24.60
C LYS A 167 -23.36 4.73 24.84
N LEU A 168 -24.25 5.14 23.96
CA LEU A 168 -25.22 6.22 24.10
C LEU A 168 -26.65 5.67 24.20
#